data_77194d601a0e43885dee137d317d686a
#
_entry.id   77194d601a0e43885dee137d317d686a
#
_cell.length_a   1.000
_cell.length_b   1.000
_cell.length_c   1.000
_cell.angle_alpha   90.00
_cell.angle_beta   90.00
_cell.angle_gamma   90.00
#
_symmetry.space_group_name_H-M   'P 1'
#
loop_
_entity.id
_entity.type
_entity.pdbx_description
1 polymer ?
#
loop_
_entity_poly.entity_id
_entity_poly.type
_entity_poly.pdbx_seq_one_letter_code
_entity_poly.pdbx_strand_id
1 'polypeptide(L)'
;MSRGLGDVYKRQISMYSSVVVLMFDPKLGESLSVMAESMPEIFAAFGMMNAGATLIEFVANYLYGFILIVIPTICIIILGNKLIARYVDKGSMAYLLATPNKRKNIVTTQAVFMAFAILVLVGIAVLISIGVGQIAFPGDLDIKKFLLLNVGLYGLLFFIGGMCFLSSCTFNDSRYSYGVGGGLAVVFILIQMLSQVGDKLEKLKYLTPLTLFQPDKIIAGDSSSIVCFIVLYIIGLIMYLVGIRIFMKKDFPV
;
A
#
# COMPACT_ATOMS: atom_id res chain seq x y z
N MET A 1 -10.89 -21.04 -1.62
CA MET A 1 -9.78 -20.47 -2.43
C MET A 1 -9.35 -19.04 -2.02
N SER A 2 -10.16 -18.25 -1.32
CA SER A 2 -9.79 -16.93 -0.79
C SER A 2 -8.91 -16.98 0.46
N ARG A 3 -9.04 -18.01 1.30
CA ARG A 3 -8.20 -18.17 2.50
C ARG A 3 -6.72 -18.33 2.17
N GLY A 4 -6.35 -19.08 1.13
CA GLY A 4 -4.96 -19.31 0.78
C GLY A 4 -4.21 -18.05 0.30
N LEU A 5 -4.87 -17.14 -0.42
CA LEU A 5 -4.20 -15.93 -0.94
C LEU A 5 -3.84 -14.97 0.22
N GLY A 6 -4.78 -14.70 1.13
CA GLY A 6 -4.52 -13.87 2.30
C GLY A 6 -3.40 -14.43 3.18
N ASP A 7 -3.35 -15.76 3.33
CA ASP A 7 -2.32 -16.41 4.14
C ASP A 7 -0.93 -16.33 3.47
N VAL A 8 -0.85 -16.39 2.14
CA VAL A 8 0.41 -16.21 1.40
C VAL A 8 0.96 -14.79 1.62
N TYR A 9 0.14 -13.75 1.44
CA TYR A 9 0.59 -12.36 1.63
C TYR A 9 0.97 -12.07 3.10
N LYS A 10 0.21 -12.60 4.06
CA LYS A 10 0.58 -12.49 5.48
C LYS A 10 1.94 -13.11 5.76
N ARG A 11 2.20 -14.32 5.25
CA ARG A 11 3.49 -15.01 5.41
C ARG A 11 4.62 -14.24 4.73
N GLN A 12 4.41 -13.71 3.52
CA GLN A 12 5.41 -12.91 2.82
C GLN A 12 5.75 -11.64 3.59
N ILE A 13 4.76 -10.85 4.00
CA ILE A 13 4.98 -9.63 4.79
C ILE A 13 5.67 -9.97 6.11
N SER A 14 5.25 -11.03 6.79
CA SER A 14 5.87 -11.48 8.04
C SER A 14 7.34 -11.84 7.85
N MET A 15 7.64 -12.62 6.81
CA MET A 15 9.01 -13.02 6.50
C MET A 15 9.88 -11.81 6.15
N TYR A 16 9.43 -10.95 5.23
CA TYR A 16 10.22 -9.78 4.84
C TYR A 16 10.42 -8.80 5.99
N SER A 17 9.37 -8.52 6.78
CA SER A 17 9.49 -7.64 7.95
C SER A 17 10.49 -8.19 8.97
N SER A 18 10.45 -9.50 9.25
CA SER A 18 11.39 -10.13 10.17
C SER A 18 12.82 -10.10 9.64
N VAL A 19 13.00 -10.47 8.37
CA VAL A 19 14.34 -10.53 7.75
C VAL A 19 14.98 -9.14 7.71
N VAL A 20 14.26 -8.12 7.26
CA VAL A 20 14.80 -6.76 7.17
C VAL A 20 15.17 -6.21 8.55
N VAL A 21 14.34 -6.41 9.58
CA VAL A 21 14.66 -5.97 10.93
C VAL A 21 15.90 -6.71 11.48
N LEU A 22 16.01 -8.03 11.25
CA LEU A 22 17.15 -8.84 11.70
C LEU A 22 18.45 -8.55 10.92
N MET A 23 18.35 -8.03 9.70
CA MET A 23 19.51 -7.63 8.90
C MET A 23 20.15 -6.33 9.37
N PHE A 24 19.53 -5.61 10.28
CA PHE A 24 20.13 -4.38 10.81
C PHE A 24 21.42 -4.69 11.53
N ASP A 25 22.54 -4.20 10.97
CA ASP A 25 23.86 -4.18 11.56
C ASP A 25 24.51 -2.85 11.14
N PRO A 26 24.98 -2.03 12.07
CA PRO A 26 25.68 -0.78 11.74
C PRO A 26 26.85 -0.97 10.76
N LYS A 27 27.53 -2.11 10.80
CA LYS A 27 28.62 -2.46 9.89
C LYS A 27 28.13 -2.82 8.48
N LEU A 28 26.95 -3.44 8.37
CA LEU A 28 26.29 -3.67 7.07
C LEU A 28 25.86 -2.36 6.43
N GLY A 29 25.47 -1.35 7.22
CA GLY A 29 25.14 -0.01 6.74
C GLY A 29 26.30 0.62 5.96
N GLU A 30 27.54 0.50 6.42
CA GLU A 30 28.73 0.97 5.70
C GLU A 30 28.94 0.21 4.38
N SER A 31 28.78 -1.12 4.38
CA SER A 31 28.90 -1.93 3.16
C SER A 31 27.81 -1.62 2.15
N LEU A 32 26.58 -1.38 2.61
CA LEU A 32 25.45 -1.01 1.76
C LEU A 32 25.59 0.41 1.18
N SER A 33 26.20 1.34 1.93
CA SER A 33 26.50 2.69 1.40
C SER A 33 27.53 2.63 0.28
N VAL A 34 28.56 1.80 0.38
CA VAL A 34 29.55 1.59 -0.69
C VAL A 34 28.89 0.94 -1.91
N MET A 35 27.95 0.00 -1.72
CA MET A 35 27.17 -0.57 -2.83
C MET A 35 26.25 0.47 -3.47
N ALA A 36 25.60 1.33 -2.68
CA ALA A 36 24.75 2.41 -3.18
C ALA A 36 25.56 3.43 -3.99
N GLU A 37 26.79 3.74 -3.59
CA GLU A 37 27.72 4.58 -4.37
C GLU A 37 28.13 3.91 -5.69
N SER A 38 28.23 2.57 -5.72
CA SER A 38 28.61 1.82 -6.93
C SER A 38 27.45 1.72 -7.94
N MET A 39 26.18 1.72 -7.47
CA MET A 39 24.98 1.56 -8.29
C MET A 39 23.89 2.56 -7.88
N PRO A 40 24.14 3.88 -7.93
CA PRO A 40 23.26 4.87 -7.34
C PRO A 40 21.85 4.89 -7.95
N GLU A 41 21.73 4.65 -9.26
CA GLU A 41 20.45 4.66 -9.95
C GLU A 41 19.53 3.52 -9.49
N ILE A 42 20.09 2.32 -9.25
CA ILE A 42 19.32 1.16 -8.79
C ILE A 42 18.85 1.38 -7.35
N PHE A 43 19.75 1.78 -6.45
CA PHE A 43 19.39 2.04 -5.06
C PHE A 43 18.38 3.19 -4.93
N ALA A 44 18.52 4.25 -5.75
CA ALA A 44 17.55 5.33 -5.83
C ALA A 44 16.18 4.83 -6.26
N ALA A 45 16.08 4.04 -7.33
CA ALA A 45 14.81 3.53 -7.84
C ALA A 45 14.00 2.77 -6.78
N PHE A 46 14.69 2.06 -5.88
CA PHE A 46 14.04 1.33 -4.77
C PHE A 46 13.89 2.17 -3.49
N GLY A 47 14.26 3.46 -3.49
CA GLY A 47 14.18 4.32 -2.32
C GLY A 47 15.21 4.00 -1.23
N MET A 48 16.33 3.35 -1.60
CA MET A 48 17.36 2.83 -0.67
C MET A 48 18.64 3.66 -0.67
N MET A 49 18.56 4.96 -0.96
CA MET A 49 19.74 5.83 -1.10
C MET A 49 20.52 6.03 0.20
N ASN A 50 19.84 5.98 1.34
CA ASN A 50 20.46 6.18 2.65
C ASN A 50 20.54 4.84 3.39
N ALA A 51 21.75 4.44 3.79
CA ALA A 51 21.93 3.20 4.56
C ALA A 51 21.24 3.22 5.93
N GLY A 52 20.90 4.42 6.45
CA GLY A 52 20.30 4.62 7.77
C GLY A 52 21.27 4.36 8.92
N ALA A 53 21.51 5.36 9.76
CA ALA A 53 22.35 5.23 10.95
C ALA A 53 21.60 4.55 12.11
N THR A 54 20.27 4.65 12.12
CA THR A 54 19.39 4.10 13.15
C THR A 54 18.54 2.95 12.61
N LEU A 55 18.08 2.06 13.50
CA LEU A 55 17.20 0.95 13.12
C LEU A 55 15.95 1.43 12.36
N ILE A 56 15.37 2.54 12.80
CA ILE A 56 14.15 3.06 12.15
C ILE A 56 14.43 3.60 10.74
N GLU A 57 15.56 4.26 10.51
CA GLU A 57 15.97 4.73 9.18
C GLU A 57 16.27 3.56 8.26
N PHE A 58 16.98 2.55 8.76
CA PHE A 58 17.24 1.33 8.00
C PHE A 58 15.94 0.63 7.58
N VAL A 59 15.04 0.40 8.52
CA VAL A 59 13.72 -0.21 8.24
C VAL A 59 12.91 0.65 7.27
N ALA A 60 12.91 1.98 7.42
CA ALA A 60 12.19 2.88 6.52
C ALA A 60 12.70 2.79 5.08
N ASN A 61 13.99 2.75 4.88
CA ASN A 61 14.57 2.69 3.54
C ASN A 61 14.37 1.32 2.89
N TYR A 62 14.67 0.23 3.60
CA TYR A 62 14.66 -1.10 3.01
C TYR A 62 13.29 -1.78 3.00
N LEU A 63 12.42 -1.49 3.97
CA LEU A 63 11.10 -2.10 4.05
C LEU A 63 10.01 -1.22 3.45
N TYR A 64 10.01 0.09 3.76
CA TYR A 64 8.97 1.03 3.31
C TYR A 64 9.30 1.71 1.98
N GLY A 65 10.56 1.69 1.52
CA GLY A 65 10.93 2.19 0.21
C GLY A 65 10.22 1.46 -0.93
N PHE A 66 10.10 0.15 -0.84
CA PHE A 66 9.54 -0.66 -1.93
C PHE A 66 8.64 -1.81 -1.46
N ILE A 67 9.11 -2.68 -0.56
CA ILE A 67 8.49 -3.98 -0.25
C ILE A 67 7.08 -3.81 0.32
N LEU A 68 6.90 -2.96 1.33
CA LEU A 68 5.59 -2.72 1.97
C LEU A 68 4.63 -1.86 1.14
N ILE A 69 5.09 -1.31 0.01
CA ILE A 69 4.21 -0.66 -0.95
C ILE A 69 3.74 -1.69 -1.99
N VAL A 70 4.67 -2.42 -2.60
CA VAL A 70 4.38 -3.30 -3.76
C VAL A 70 3.59 -4.52 -3.36
N ILE A 71 4.02 -5.26 -2.33
CA ILE A 71 3.37 -6.53 -1.94
C ILE A 71 1.91 -6.30 -1.51
N PRO A 72 1.59 -5.36 -0.60
CA PRO A 72 0.21 -5.06 -0.28
C PRO A 72 -0.59 -4.53 -1.46
N THR A 73 0.01 -3.73 -2.36
CA THR A 73 -0.68 -3.21 -3.55
C THR A 73 -1.16 -4.35 -4.45
N ILE A 74 -0.35 -5.38 -4.69
CA ILE A 74 -0.76 -6.55 -5.47
C ILE A 74 -1.95 -7.24 -4.80
N CYS A 75 -1.90 -7.42 -3.47
CA CYS A 75 -3.01 -7.99 -2.71
C CYS A 75 -4.29 -7.14 -2.84
N ILE A 76 -4.17 -5.82 -2.75
CA ILE A 76 -5.26 -4.85 -2.86
C ILE A 76 -5.90 -4.90 -4.25
N ILE A 77 -5.11 -4.96 -5.32
CA ILE A 77 -5.60 -5.06 -6.70
C ILE A 77 -6.44 -6.34 -6.87
N ILE A 78 -5.94 -7.47 -6.40
CA ILE A 78 -6.65 -8.76 -6.50
C ILE A 78 -7.92 -8.74 -5.64
N LEU A 79 -7.84 -8.18 -4.42
CA LEU A 79 -8.96 -8.11 -3.51
C LEU A 79 -10.05 -7.18 -4.06
N GLY A 80 -9.70 -5.98 -4.50
CA GLY A 80 -10.61 -4.99 -5.06
C GLY A 80 -11.45 -5.54 -6.21
N ASN A 81 -10.81 -6.26 -7.13
CA ASN A 81 -11.54 -6.91 -8.22
C ASN A 81 -12.46 -8.05 -7.73
N LYS A 82 -11.97 -8.88 -6.79
CA LYS A 82 -12.76 -10.00 -6.24
C LYS A 82 -14.01 -9.56 -5.49
N LEU A 83 -14.00 -8.39 -4.88
CA LEU A 83 -15.10 -7.92 -4.05
C LEU A 83 -16.35 -7.53 -4.85
N ILE A 84 -16.20 -6.98 -6.06
CA ILE A 84 -17.32 -6.47 -6.86
C ILE A 84 -17.26 -6.96 -8.30
N ALA A 85 -16.22 -6.57 -9.06
CA ALA A 85 -16.19 -6.77 -10.51
C ALA A 85 -16.33 -8.24 -10.89
N ARG A 86 -15.71 -9.16 -10.15
CA ARG A 86 -15.82 -10.59 -10.40
C ARG A 86 -17.23 -11.15 -10.17
N TYR A 87 -18.00 -10.58 -9.22
CA TYR A 87 -19.39 -11.00 -9.02
C TYR A 87 -20.30 -10.50 -10.14
N VAL A 88 -20.03 -9.30 -10.64
CA VAL A 88 -20.76 -8.71 -11.77
C VAL A 88 -20.46 -9.51 -13.05
N ASP A 89 -19.19 -9.70 -13.35
CA ASP A 89 -18.68 -10.41 -14.54
C ASP A 89 -19.20 -11.85 -14.65
N LYS A 90 -19.36 -12.55 -13.53
CA LYS A 90 -19.91 -13.91 -13.47
C LYS A 90 -21.44 -13.98 -13.39
N GLY A 91 -22.13 -12.85 -13.43
CA GLY A 91 -23.59 -12.80 -13.24
C GLY A 91 -24.06 -13.15 -11.82
N SER A 92 -23.15 -13.53 -10.93
CA SER A 92 -23.50 -13.93 -9.55
C SER A 92 -23.93 -12.74 -8.68
N MET A 93 -23.71 -11.50 -9.13
CA MET A 93 -24.22 -10.30 -8.46
C MET A 93 -25.75 -10.28 -8.42
N ALA A 94 -26.43 -10.81 -9.45
CA ALA A 94 -27.88 -10.91 -9.49
C ALA A 94 -28.44 -11.72 -8.31
N TYR A 95 -27.80 -12.83 -7.92
CA TYR A 95 -28.20 -13.61 -6.76
C TYR A 95 -28.02 -12.85 -5.44
N LEU A 96 -26.95 -12.07 -5.31
CA LEU A 96 -26.74 -11.23 -4.13
C LEU A 96 -27.78 -10.11 -4.03
N LEU A 97 -28.19 -9.54 -5.16
CA LEU A 97 -29.19 -8.48 -5.25
C LEU A 97 -30.63 -9.01 -5.09
N ALA A 98 -30.87 -10.30 -5.33
CA ALA A 98 -32.15 -10.96 -5.06
C ALA A 98 -32.39 -11.25 -3.57
N THR A 99 -31.36 -11.13 -2.72
CA THR A 99 -31.51 -11.25 -1.26
C THR A 99 -32.24 -10.01 -0.70
N PRO A 100 -32.88 -10.10 0.50
CA PRO A 100 -33.56 -8.95 1.10
C PRO A 100 -32.63 -7.79 1.51
N ASN A 101 -31.35 -7.90 1.22
CA ASN A 101 -30.35 -6.87 1.53
C ASN A 101 -30.39 -5.70 0.53
N LYS A 102 -30.42 -4.47 1.04
CA LYS A 102 -30.35 -3.28 0.21
C LYS A 102 -29.00 -3.21 -0.53
N ARG A 103 -28.99 -2.81 -1.81
CA ARG A 103 -27.78 -2.61 -2.62
C ARG A 103 -26.71 -1.77 -1.89
N LYS A 104 -27.14 -0.73 -1.18
CA LYS A 104 -26.27 0.12 -0.36
C LYS A 104 -25.50 -0.69 0.69
N ASN A 105 -26.19 -1.57 1.41
CA ASN A 105 -25.54 -2.35 2.47
C ASN A 105 -24.48 -3.29 1.88
N ILE A 106 -24.77 -3.94 0.76
CA ILE A 106 -23.83 -4.85 0.09
C ILE A 106 -22.55 -4.11 -0.27
N VAL A 107 -22.66 -2.99 -1.02
CA VAL A 107 -21.46 -2.25 -1.48
C VAL A 107 -20.71 -1.58 -0.33
N THR A 108 -21.41 -1.07 0.68
CA THR A 108 -20.76 -0.47 1.85
C THR A 108 -20.00 -1.51 2.67
N THR A 109 -20.58 -2.70 2.85
CA THR A 109 -19.87 -3.81 3.52
C THR A 109 -18.59 -4.19 2.77
N GLN A 110 -18.61 -4.22 1.44
CA GLN A 110 -17.42 -4.51 0.62
C GLN A 110 -16.36 -3.41 0.78
N ALA A 111 -16.76 -2.14 0.81
CA ALA A 111 -15.85 -1.01 1.05
C ALA A 111 -15.19 -1.09 2.42
N VAL A 112 -15.97 -1.31 3.48
CA VAL A 112 -15.47 -1.46 4.84
C VAL A 112 -14.57 -2.69 4.96
N PHE A 113 -14.93 -3.80 4.34
CA PHE A 113 -14.11 -5.00 4.31
C PHE A 113 -12.75 -4.75 3.64
N MET A 114 -12.73 -4.00 2.54
CA MET A 114 -11.49 -3.61 1.85
C MET A 114 -10.58 -2.79 2.76
N ALA A 115 -11.12 -1.74 3.39
CA ALA A 115 -10.37 -0.89 4.32
C ALA A 115 -9.84 -1.70 5.52
N PHE A 116 -10.69 -2.57 6.08
CA PHE A 116 -10.30 -3.44 7.20
C PHE A 116 -9.23 -4.47 6.81
N ALA A 117 -9.31 -5.05 5.61
CA ALA A 117 -8.29 -5.99 5.11
C ALA A 117 -6.92 -5.31 4.98
N ILE A 118 -6.88 -4.07 4.49
CA ILE A 118 -5.65 -3.27 4.42
C ILE A 118 -5.11 -2.99 5.83
N LEU A 119 -5.99 -2.62 6.78
CA LEU A 119 -5.60 -2.39 8.17
C LEU A 119 -4.98 -3.64 8.81
N VAL A 120 -5.56 -4.81 8.56
CA VAL A 120 -5.03 -6.09 9.07
C VAL A 120 -3.65 -6.39 8.46
N LEU A 121 -3.44 -6.15 7.16
CA LEU A 121 -2.15 -6.36 6.50
C LEU A 121 -1.06 -5.46 7.11
N VAL A 122 -1.33 -4.16 7.25
CA VAL A 122 -0.39 -3.22 7.88
C VAL A 122 -0.19 -3.56 9.34
N GLY A 123 -1.25 -3.88 10.08
CA GLY A 123 -1.20 -4.25 11.49
C GLY A 123 -0.31 -5.47 11.76
N ILE A 124 -0.35 -6.49 10.90
CA ILE A 124 0.54 -7.66 10.98
C ILE A 124 2.00 -7.23 10.79
N ALA A 125 2.30 -6.39 9.80
CA ALA A 125 3.65 -5.88 9.57
C ALA A 125 4.16 -5.12 10.81
N VAL A 126 3.32 -4.26 11.40
CA VAL A 126 3.64 -3.49 12.61
C VAL A 126 3.96 -4.40 13.79
N LEU A 127 3.07 -5.34 14.09
CA LEU A 127 3.22 -6.25 15.23
C LEU A 127 4.50 -7.09 15.13
N ILE A 128 4.80 -7.59 13.93
CA ILE A 128 5.99 -8.41 13.70
C ILE A 128 7.26 -7.55 13.79
N SER A 129 7.28 -6.38 13.14
CA SER A 129 8.46 -5.50 13.18
C SER A 129 8.76 -5.00 14.58
N ILE A 130 7.74 -4.65 15.38
CA ILE A 130 7.94 -4.27 16.78
C ILE A 130 8.40 -5.47 17.59
N GLY A 131 7.76 -6.64 17.44
CA GLY A 131 8.12 -7.85 18.18
C GLY A 131 9.56 -8.28 17.92
N VAL A 132 9.96 -8.37 16.65
CA VAL A 132 11.32 -8.75 16.26
C VAL A 132 12.32 -7.65 16.67
N GLY A 133 11.99 -6.37 16.48
CA GLY A 133 12.85 -5.25 16.85
C GLY A 133 13.13 -5.21 18.36
N GLN A 134 12.12 -5.42 19.20
CA GLN A 134 12.29 -5.44 20.65
C GLN A 134 13.09 -6.66 21.15
N ILE A 135 13.01 -7.80 20.46
CA ILE A 135 13.77 -9.00 20.82
C ILE A 135 15.22 -8.88 20.37
N ALA A 136 15.47 -8.41 19.13
CA ALA A 136 16.81 -8.35 18.55
C ALA A 136 17.59 -7.10 18.97
N PHE A 137 16.92 -5.96 19.12
CA PHE A 137 17.51 -4.63 19.40
C PHE A 137 16.68 -3.89 20.46
N PRO A 138 16.76 -4.29 21.75
CA PRO A 138 15.93 -3.70 22.79
C PRO A 138 16.21 -2.20 22.96
N GLY A 139 15.21 -1.36 22.71
CA GLY A 139 15.26 0.09 22.89
C GLY A 139 15.74 0.91 21.69
N ASP A 140 16.24 0.30 20.60
CA ASP A 140 16.74 1.01 19.42
C ASP A 140 15.62 1.47 18.48
N LEU A 141 14.45 0.85 18.56
CA LEU A 141 13.30 1.21 17.73
C LEU A 141 12.48 2.33 18.38
N ASP A 142 12.44 3.50 17.76
CA ASP A 142 11.49 4.57 18.14
C ASP A 142 10.06 4.18 17.73
N ILE A 143 9.32 3.60 18.68
CA ILE A 143 7.96 3.09 18.47
C ILE A 143 7.01 4.21 18.01
N LYS A 144 7.17 5.46 18.48
CA LYS A 144 6.28 6.56 18.11
C LYS A 144 6.44 6.92 16.63
N LYS A 145 7.67 7.11 16.19
CA LYS A 145 7.98 7.40 14.79
C LYS A 145 7.59 6.21 13.89
N PHE A 146 7.84 4.99 14.36
CA PHE A 146 7.46 3.78 13.63
C PHE A 146 5.94 3.65 13.46
N LEU A 147 5.14 3.94 14.48
CA LEU A 147 3.68 3.96 14.37
C LEU A 147 3.20 5.05 13.41
N LEU A 148 3.78 6.25 13.47
CA LEU A 148 3.44 7.34 12.57
C LEU A 148 3.74 6.98 11.11
N LEU A 149 4.87 6.32 10.86
CA LEU A 149 5.24 5.80 9.54
C LEU A 149 4.18 4.81 9.01
N ASN A 150 3.69 3.93 9.86
CA ASN A 150 2.64 2.96 9.49
C ASN A 150 1.27 3.60 9.28
N VAL A 151 0.94 4.68 9.98
CA VAL A 151 -0.25 5.49 9.69
C VAL A 151 -0.15 6.10 8.30
N GLY A 152 1.01 6.63 7.91
CA GLY A 152 1.26 7.12 6.56
C GLY A 152 1.14 6.02 5.49
N LEU A 153 1.76 4.86 5.73
CA LEU A 153 1.66 3.69 4.84
C LEU A 153 0.21 3.24 4.66
N TYR A 154 -0.55 3.14 5.75
CA TYR A 154 -1.97 2.79 5.68
C TYR A 154 -2.75 3.82 4.85
N GLY A 155 -2.47 5.12 4.98
CA GLY A 155 -3.08 6.17 4.16
C GLY A 155 -2.84 5.98 2.66
N LEU A 156 -1.60 5.65 2.26
CA LEU A 156 -1.24 5.35 0.88
C LEU A 156 -1.98 4.11 0.35
N LEU A 157 -1.96 3.01 1.12
CA LEU A 157 -2.63 1.77 0.73
C LEU A 157 -4.15 1.91 0.72
N PHE A 158 -4.71 2.72 1.61
CA PHE A 158 -6.14 3.07 1.63
C PHE A 158 -6.55 3.85 0.37
N PHE A 159 -5.72 4.79 -0.08
CA PHE A 159 -5.91 5.48 -1.36
C PHE A 159 -5.89 4.51 -2.54
N ILE A 160 -4.88 3.62 -2.64
CA ILE A 160 -4.80 2.60 -3.69
C ILE A 160 -6.02 1.67 -3.64
N GLY A 161 -6.44 1.29 -2.43
CA GLY A 161 -7.66 0.50 -2.20
C GLY A 161 -8.91 1.21 -2.71
N GLY A 162 -9.06 2.50 -2.44
CA GLY A 162 -10.15 3.35 -2.94
C GLY A 162 -10.19 3.40 -4.46
N MET A 163 -9.03 3.53 -5.11
CA MET A 163 -8.90 3.55 -6.57
C MET A 163 -9.30 2.20 -7.19
N CYS A 164 -8.80 1.09 -6.66
CA CYS A 164 -9.17 -0.26 -7.11
C CYS A 164 -10.66 -0.55 -6.87
N PHE A 165 -11.21 -0.12 -5.74
CA PHE A 165 -12.62 -0.26 -5.41
C PHE A 165 -13.51 0.56 -6.36
N LEU A 166 -13.16 1.82 -6.62
CA LEU A 166 -13.86 2.69 -7.57
C LEU A 166 -13.88 2.06 -8.96
N SER A 167 -12.74 1.58 -9.45
CA SER A 167 -12.63 0.87 -10.73
C SER A 167 -13.57 -0.35 -10.78
N SER A 168 -13.60 -1.16 -9.72
CA SER A 168 -14.47 -2.34 -9.62
C SER A 168 -15.96 -2.00 -9.60
N CYS A 169 -16.33 -0.85 -9.04
CA CYS A 169 -17.72 -0.36 -9.07
C CYS A 169 -18.11 0.17 -10.45
N THR A 170 -17.16 0.72 -11.19
CA THR A 170 -17.41 1.38 -12.48
C THR A 170 -17.55 0.38 -13.64
N PHE A 171 -16.66 -0.61 -13.71
CA PHE A 171 -16.65 -1.55 -14.83
C PHE A 171 -17.47 -2.82 -14.54
N ASN A 172 -18.09 -3.39 -15.60
CA ASN A 172 -18.84 -4.64 -15.53
C ASN A 172 -17.95 -5.87 -15.74
N ASP A 173 -16.85 -5.69 -16.46
CA ASP A 173 -15.89 -6.74 -16.79
C ASP A 173 -14.69 -6.66 -15.85
N SER A 174 -14.29 -7.78 -15.29
CA SER A 174 -13.12 -7.91 -14.43
C SER A 174 -11.83 -7.45 -15.10
N ARG A 175 -11.71 -7.63 -16.43
CA ARG A 175 -10.50 -7.25 -17.19
C ARG A 175 -10.29 -5.74 -17.16
N TYR A 176 -11.34 -4.97 -17.43
CA TYR A 176 -11.29 -3.51 -17.38
C TYR A 176 -11.07 -2.99 -15.96
N SER A 177 -11.68 -3.64 -14.96
CA SER A 177 -11.46 -3.31 -13.55
C SER A 177 -9.99 -3.50 -13.14
N TYR A 178 -9.37 -4.63 -13.52
CA TYR A 178 -7.94 -4.86 -13.29
C TYR A 178 -7.07 -3.87 -14.10
N GLY A 179 -7.41 -3.65 -15.37
CA GLY A 179 -6.64 -2.78 -16.26
C GLY A 179 -6.58 -1.34 -15.76
N VAL A 180 -7.70 -0.78 -15.33
CA VAL A 180 -7.76 0.61 -14.85
C VAL A 180 -7.29 0.70 -13.41
N GLY A 181 -7.88 -0.02 -12.46
CA GLY A 181 -7.53 0.07 -11.04
C GLY A 181 -6.12 -0.44 -10.76
N GLY A 182 -5.81 -1.64 -11.21
CA GLY A 182 -4.50 -2.26 -11.02
C GLY A 182 -3.41 -1.63 -11.90
N GLY A 183 -3.75 -1.35 -13.17
CA GLY A 183 -2.82 -0.73 -14.11
C GLY A 183 -2.36 0.65 -13.66
N LEU A 184 -3.26 1.51 -13.20
CA LEU A 184 -2.90 2.83 -12.64
C LEU A 184 -2.03 2.70 -11.39
N ALA A 185 -2.31 1.75 -10.50
CA ALA A 185 -1.49 1.52 -9.33
C ALA A 185 -0.05 1.14 -9.70
N VAL A 186 0.10 0.22 -10.68
CA VAL A 186 1.43 -0.18 -11.19
C VAL A 186 2.13 0.99 -11.88
N VAL A 187 1.43 1.75 -12.71
CA VAL A 187 1.98 2.94 -13.38
C VAL A 187 2.48 3.96 -12.36
N PHE A 188 1.72 4.24 -11.30
CA PHE A 188 2.16 5.14 -10.24
C PHE A 188 3.42 4.65 -9.52
N ILE A 189 3.53 3.34 -9.24
CA ILE A 189 4.75 2.76 -8.66
C ILE A 189 5.94 2.94 -9.62
N LEU A 190 5.76 2.65 -10.90
CA LEU A 190 6.83 2.83 -11.89
C LEU A 190 7.24 4.31 -12.04
N ILE A 191 6.28 5.23 -12.07
CA ILE A 191 6.56 6.67 -12.10
C ILE A 191 7.34 7.09 -10.84
N GLN A 192 6.94 6.58 -9.67
CA GLN A 192 7.65 6.85 -8.42
C GLN A 192 9.10 6.35 -8.47
N MET A 193 9.32 5.13 -8.94
CA MET A 193 10.67 4.56 -9.10
C MET A 193 11.50 5.40 -10.08
N LEU A 194 10.94 5.76 -11.23
CA LEU A 194 11.63 6.60 -12.21
C LEU A 194 11.93 8.01 -11.70
N SER A 195 11.05 8.60 -10.89
CA SER A 195 11.25 9.94 -10.33
C SER A 195 12.41 10.01 -9.33
N GLN A 196 12.85 8.87 -8.80
CA GLN A 196 13.95 8.75 -7.87
C GLN A 196 15.31 8.55 -8.58
N VAL A 197 15.28 8.24 -9.90
CA VAL A 197 16.48 8.01 -10.71
C VAL A 197 16.91 9.30 -11.40
N GLY A 198 17.75 10.07 -10.72
CA GLY A 198 18.40 11.25 -11.29
C GLY A 198 17.53 12.51 -11.44
N ASP A 199 18.18 13.65 -11.44
CA ASP A 199 17.57 14.99 -11.38
C ASP A 199 16.61 15.32 -12.55
N LYS A 200 16.88 14.74 -13.74
CA LYS A 200 16.06 14.99 -14.94
C LYS A 200 14.64 14.46 -14.82
N LEU A 201 14.45 13.38 -14.07
CA LEU A 201 13.17 12.70 -13.89
C LEU A 201 12.47 13.10 -12.59
N GLU A 202 13.09 13.92 -11.75
CA GLU A 202 12.54 14.36 -10.47
C GLU A 202 11.15 15.02 -10.60
N LYS A 203 10.87 15.70 -11.71
CA LYS A 203 9.57 16.32 -11.98
C LYS A 203 8.41 15.31 -12.09
N LEU A 204 8.71 14.03 -12.39
CA LEU A 204 7.71 12.98 -12.45
C LEU A 204 7.07 12.68 -11.08
N LYS A 205 7.73 13.05 -9.99
CA LYS A 205 7.18 12.91 -8.63
C LYS A 205 5.81 13.58 -8.45
N TYR A 206 5.53 14.66 -9.19
CA TYR A 206 4.25 15.37 -9.13
C TYR A 206 3.13 14.64 -9.88
N LEU A 207 3.44 13.62 -10.69
CA LEU A 207 2.44 12.82 -11.41
C LEU A 207 1.90 11.64 -10.60
N THR A 208 2.55 11.28 -9.50
CA THR A 208 2.17 10.13 -8.69
C THR A 208 1.77 10.55 -7.27
N PRO A 209 0.62 10.07 -6.76
CA PRO A 209 0.23 10.31 -5.37
C PRO A 209 1.12 9.57 -4.35
N LEU A 210 1.96 8.61 -4.80
CA LEU A 210 2.90 7.92 -3.93
C LEU A 210 3.93 8.88 -3.33
N THR A 211 4.23 9.98 -4.00
CA THR A 211 5.12 11.05 -3.50
C THR A 211 4.62 11.70 -2.21
N LEU A 212 3.33 11.58 -1.90
CA LEU A 212 2.77 12.08 -0.64
C LEU A 212 3.18 11.20 0.56
N PHE A 213 3.64 9.98 0.32
CA PHE A 213 4.20 9.12 1.36
C PHE A 213 5.73 9.25 1.31
N GLN A 214 6.31 9.96 2.27
CA GLN A 214 7.75 10.24 2.38
C GLN A 214 8.27 9.73 3.72
N PRO A 215 8.76 8.47 3.79
CA PRO A 215 9.24 7.87 5.03
C PRO A 215 10.30 8.72 5.74
N ASP A 216 11.26 9.26 5.01
CA ASP A 216 12.36 10.07 5.56
C ASP A 216 11.86 11.32 6.30
N LYS A 217 10.91 12.04 5.72
CA LYS A 217 10.33 13.23 6.35
C LYS A 217 9.47 12.90 7.57
N ILE A 218 8.79 11.75 7.54
CA ILE A 218 8.02 11.27 8.70
C ILE A 218 8.96 10.99 9.87
N ILE A 219 10.10 10.35 9.63
CA ILE A 219 11.11 10.04 10.65
C ILE A 219 11.79 11.31 11.15
N ALA A 220 12.06 12.26 10.26
CA ALA A 220 12.60 13.57 10.62
C ALA A 220 11.63 14.41 11.48
N GLY A 221 10.34 14.03 11.56
CA GLY A 221 9.32 14.75 12.32
C GLY A 221 8.78 15.99 11.62
N ASP A 222 8.90 16.06 10.30
CA ASP A 222 8.40 17.17 9.50
C ASP A 222 6.86 17.17 9.47
N SER A 223 6.25 18.25 9.97
CA SER A 223 4.79 18.42 10.02
C SER A 223 4.13 18.39 8.64
N SER A 224 4.88 18.69 7.57
CA SER A 224 4.37 18.63 6.19
C SER A 224 3.96 17.21 5.80
N SER A 225 4.64 16.19 6.32
CA SER A 225 4.32 14.78 6.08
C SER A 225 2.93 14.41 6.59
N ILE A 226 2.51 14.97 7.71
CA ILE A 226 1.20 14.72 8.30
C ILE A 226 0.10 15.24 7.36
N VAL A 227 0.28 16.41 6.80
CA VAL A 227 -0.66 16.97 5.82
C VAL A 227 -0.75 16.07 4.58
N CYS A 228 0.39 15.60 4.10
CA CYS A 228 0.45 14.74 2.90
C CYS A 228 -0.35 13.45 3.07
N PHE A 229 -0.20 12.73 4.19
CA PHE A 229 -0.97 11.49 4.34
C PHE A 229 -2.44 11.74 4.71
N ILE A 230 -2.81 12.87 5.35
CA ILE A 230 -4.21 13.27 5.51
C ILE A 230 -4.86 13.46 4.13
N VAL A 231 -4.18 14.08 3.18
CA VAL A 231 -4.66 14.23 1.80
C VAL A 231 -4.93 12.86 1.16
N LEU A 232 -4.05 11.87 1.35
CA LEU A 232 -4.26 10.50 0.86
C LEU A 232 -5.52 9.86 1.45
N TYR A 233 -5.78 10.04 2.75
CA TYR A 233 -7.00 9.56 3.41
C TYR A 233 -8.25 10.21 2.82
N ILE A 234 -8.23 11.53 2.62
CA ILE A 234 -9.37 12.27 2.09
C ILE A 234 -9.69 11.82 0.66
N ILE A 235 -8.68 11.76 -0.21
CA ILE A 235 -8.87 11.34 -1.61
C ILE A 235 -9.34 9.87 -1.66
N GLY A 236 -8.73 8.99 -0.87
CA GLY A 236 -9.13 7.59 -0.76
C GLY A 236 -10.61 7.46 -0.33
N LEU A 237 -11.02 8.20 0.71
CA LEU A 237 -12.40 8.22 1.18
C LEU A 237 -13.38 8.71 0.10
N ILE A 238 -13.02 9.77 -0.62
CA ILE A 238 -13.83 10.28 -1.74
C ILE A 238 -14.00 9.18 -2.80
N MET A 239 -12.93 8.45 -3.16
CA MET A 239 -13.00 7.36 -4.13
C MET A 239 -13.92 6.23 -3.67
N TYR A 240 -13.89 5.84 -2.40
CA TYR A 240 -14.82 4.86 -1.84
C TYR A 240 -16.27 5.36 -1.92
N LEU A 241 -16.54 6.60 -1.54
CA LEU A 241 -17.88 7.19 -1.57
C LEU A 241 -18.43 7.31 -3.00
N VAL A 242 -17.60 7.73 -3.95
CA VAL A 242 -17.96 7.81 -5.37
C VAL A 242 -18.24 6.42 -5.91
N GLY A 243 -17.40 5.43 -5.60
CA GLY A 243 -17.61 4.03 -5.98
C GLY A 243 -18.95 3.48 -5.48
N ILE A 244 -19.28 3.73 -4.21
CA ILE A 244 -20.58 3.34 -3.62
C ILE A 244 -21.74 3.99 -4.40
N ARG A 245 -21.64 5.29 -4.72
CA ARG A 245 -22.69 6.00 -5.49
C ARG A 245 -22.87 5.45 -6.91
N ILE A 246 -21.76 5.16 -7.59
CA ILE A 246 -21.78 4.57 -8.94
C ILE A 246 -22.47 3.21 -8.89
N PHE A 247 -22.06 2.34 -7.96
CA PHE A 247 -22.63 1.01 -7.81
C PHE A 247 -24.15 1.05 -7.53
N MET A 248 -24.62 1.99 -6.72
CA MET A 248 -26.05 2.14 -6.40
C MET A 248 -26.90 2.53 -7.61
N LYS A 249 -26.32 3.32 -8.54
CA LYS A 249 -27.02 3.82 -9.75
C LYS A 249 -26.85 2.91 -10.96
N LYS A 250 -25.99 1.91 -10.86
CA LYS A 250 -25.62 1.04 -11.96
C LYS A 250 -26.72 0.02 -12.27
N ASP A 251 -27.08 -0.09 -13.53
CA ASP A 251 -27.92 -1.19 -14.02
C ASP A 251 -27.03 -2.41 -14.29
N PHE A 252 -27.38 -3.51 -13.67
CA PHE A 252 -26.67 -4.77 -13.88
C PHE A 252 -27.37 -5.55 -14.99
N PRO A 253 -26.62 -6.06 -15.98
CA PRO A 253 -27.21 -6.97 -16.97
C PRO A 253 -27.74 -8.21 -16.23
N VAL A 254 -29.04 -8.44 -16.37
CA VAL A 254 -29.76 -9.59 -15.83
C VAL A 254 -29.56 -10.79 -16.76
#